data_e32ff796ddea19c0778767961d6df503
#
_entry.id   e32ff796ddea19c0778767961d6df503
#
_cell.length_a   1.000
_cell.length_b   1.000
_cell.length_c   1.000
_cell.angle_alpha   90.00
_cell.angle_beta   90.00
_cell.angle_gamma   90.00
#
_symmetry.space_group_name_H-M   'P 1'
#
loop_
_entity.id
_entity.type
_entity.pdbx_description
1 polymer ?
#
loop_
_entity_poly.entity_id
_entity_poly.type
_entity_poly.pdbx_seq_one_letter_code
_entity_poly.pdbx_strand_id
1 'polypeptide(L)'
;VPGLEEKTMSDEKKTLYERLGGYDAITAVANDLLPRLQADPQLGRFWAHRGEDGVKREKQLLIDFLCSSAGGPVYYRGRDMALCHRGMRISESDWNVFLGHAAATLAKFQVPEAEQREVVAFVQGLKKEIVE
;
A
#
# COMPACT_ATOMS: atom_id res chain seq x y z
N VAL A 1 9.46 -18.17 30.15
CA VAL A 1 10.06 -16.99 30.75
C VAL A 1 9.07 -15.83 30.66
N PRO A 2 8.71 -15.18 31.78
CA PRO A 2 7.68 -14.12 31.75
C PRO A 2 7.95 -13.01 30.74
N GLY A 3 9.19 -12.54 30.65
CA GLY A 3 9.53 -11.49 29.69
C GLY A 3 9.34 -11.88 28.23
N LEU A 4 9.60 -13.15 27.91
CA LEU A 4 9.39 -13.66 26.56
C LEU A 4 7.91 -13.77 26.22
N GLU A 5 7.11 -14.25 27.17
CA GLU A 5 5.66 -14.33 27.01
C GLU A 5 5.04 -12.95 26.84
N GLU A 6 5.47 -11.98 27.64
CA GLU A 6 4.99 -10.59 27.52
C GLU A 6 5.31 -10.01 26.14
N LYS A 7 6.52 -10.25 25.63
CA LYS A 7 6.94 -9.79 24.31
C LYS A 7 6.07 -10.41 23.22
N THR A 8 5.83 -11.71 23.28
CA THR A 8 4.99 -12.42 22.31
C THR A 8 3.56 -11.88 22.34
N MET A 9 2.99 -11.69 23.53
CA MET A 9 1.65 -11.14 23.67
C MET A 9 1.58 -9.69 23.15
N SER A 10 2.62 -8.90 23.41
CA SER A 10 2.69 -7.53 22.90
C SER A 10 2.70 -7.50 21.38
N ASP A 11 3.48 -8.38 20.73
CA ASP A 11 3.56 -8.47 19.28
C ASP A 11 2.22 -8.93 18.67
N GLU A 12 1.54 -9.88 19.31
CA GLU A 12 0.22 -10.33 18.89
C GLU A 12 -0.83 -9.22 18.94
N LYS A 13 -0.71 -8.31 19.91
CA LYS A 13 -1.62 -7.18 20.07
C LYS A 13 -1.32 -6.01 19.16
N LYS A 14 -0.13 -5.98 18.56
CA LYS A 14 0.23 -4.90 17.63
C LYS A 14 -0.52 -5.02 16.33
N THR A 15 -1.01 -3.88 15.84
CA THR A 15 -1.62 -3.79 14.52
C THR A 15 -0.57 -4.01 13.44
N LEU A 16 -1.00 -4.31 12.24
CA LEU A 16 -0.09 -4.37 11.09
C LEU A 16 0.65 -3.04 10.93
N TYR A 17 -0.05 -1.92 11.14
CA TYR A 17 0.54 -0.58 11.12
C TYR A 17 1.76 -0.48 12.03
N GLU A 18 1.61 -0.90 13.30
CA GLU A 18 2.72 -0.84 14.26
C GLU A 18 3.85 -1.80 13.89
N ARG A 19 3.51 -3.00 13.42
CA ARG A 19 4.52 -4.00 13.03
C ARG A 19 5.31 -3.59 11.79
N LEU A 20 4.72 -2.80 10.91
CA LEU A 20 5.42 -2.26 9.73
C LEU A 20 6.33 -1.09 10.07
N GLY A 21 6.16 -0.46 11.22
CA GLY A 21 6.99 0.66 11.65
C GLY A 21 6.28 2.00 11.70
N GLY A 22 4.95 2.01 11.56
CA GLY A 22 4.14 3.20 11.70
C GLY A 22 4.09 4.08 10.47
N TYR A 23 3.66 5.32 10.67
CA TYR A 23 3.42 6.29 9.60
C TYR A 23 4.65 6.54 8.72
N ASP A 24 5.80 6.74 9.35
CA ASP A 24 7.03 7.05 8.61
C ASP A 24 7.46 5.89 7.70
N ALA A 25 7.32 4.65 8.17
CA ALA A 25 7.66 3.47 7.37
C ALA A 25 6.71 3.32 6.18
N ILE A 26 5.41 3.50 6.40
CA ILE A 26 4.41 3.43 5.34
C ILE A 26 4.61 4.55 4.33
N THR A 27 4.95 5.75 4.80
CA THR A 27 5.29 6.88 3.93
C THR A 27 6.50 6.56 3.05
N ALA A 28 7.55 5.95 3.63
CA ALA A 28 8.73 5.54 2.87
C ALA A 28 8.38 4.52 1.79
N VAL A 29 7.52 3.57 2.10
CA VAL A 29 7.02 2.57 1.14
C VAL A 29 6.30 3.26 -0.02
N ALA A 30 5.38 4.19 0.27
CA ALA A 30 4.65 4.92 -0.75
C ALA A 30 5.59 5.77 -1.62
N ASN A 31 6.59 6.40 -1.01
CA ASN A 31 7.57 7.22 -1.73
C ASN A 31 8.47 6.39 -2.66
N ASP A 32 8.66 5.11 -2.39
CA ASP A 32 9.39 4.22 -3.28
C ASP A 32 8.47 3.60 -4.35
N LEU A 33 7.27 3.18 -3.95
CA LEU A 33 6.34 2.48 -4.84
C LEU A 33 5.81 3.37 -5.97
N LEU A 34 5.33 4.57 -5.64
CA LEU A 34 4.70 5.44 -6.64
C LEU A 34 5.64 5.81 -7.80
N PRO A 35 6.90 6.22 -7.57
CA PRO A 35 7.81 6.46 -8.68
C PRO A 35 8.05 5.22 -9.55
N ARG A 36 8.08 4.03 -8.96
CA ARG A 36 8.21 2.78 -9.73
C ARG A 36 7.03 2.59 -10.67
N LEU A 37 5.81 2.84 -10.18
CA LEU A 37 4.60 2.71 -10.99
C LEU A 37 4.55 3.75 -12.10
N GLN A 38 4.91 4.99 -11.78
CA GLN A 38 4.91 6.08 -12.75
C GLN A 38 5.95 5.88 -13.86
N ALA A 39 7.09 5.28 -13.53
CA ALA A 39 8.15 5.00 -14.49
C ALA A 39 7.93 3.71 -15.27
N ASP A 40 6.98 2.88 -14.87
CA ASP A 40 6.70 1.63 -15.57
C ASP A 40 6.11 1.92 -16.96
N PRO A 41 6.61 1.27 -18.02
CA PRO A 41 6.12 1.53 -19.38
C PRO A 41 4.62 1.25 -19.57
N GLN A 42 4.07 0.31 -18.82
CA GLN A 42 2.67 -0.07 -18.92
C GLN A 42 1.78 0.78 -18.01
N LEU A 43 2.20 1.03 -16.77
CA LEU A 43 1.38 1.72 -15.76
C LEU A 43 1.50 3.23 -15.83
N GLY A 44 2.59 3.75 -16.38
CA GLY A 44 2.85 5.20 -16.42
C GLY A 44 1.75 6.00 -17.10
N ARG A 45 1.00 5.38 -18.00
CA ARG A 45 -0.10 6.03 -18.71
C ARG A 45 -1.18 6.59 -17.79
N PHE A 46 -1.33 6.02 -16.61
CA PHE A 46 -2.33 6.48 -15.66
C PHE A 46 -1.99 7.84 -15.05
N TRP A 47 -0.73 8.28 -15.18
CA TRP A 47 -0.27 9.57 -14.67
C TRP A 47 0.08 10.57 -15.78
N ALA A 48 -0.12 10.22 -17.04
CA ALA A 48 0.32 11.01 -18.21
C ALA A 48 -0.24 12.43 -18.21
N HIS A 49 -1.44 12.65 -17.67
CA HIS A 49 -2.09 13.96 -17.65
C HIS A 49 -2.28 14.53 -16.25
N ARG A 50 -1.50 14.04 -15.29
CA ARG A 50 -1.60 14.48 -13.90
C ARG A 50 -0.56 15.56 -13.61
N GLY A 51 -0.99 16.66 -12.97
CA GLY A 51 -0.10 17.69 -12.49
C GLY A 51 0.60 17.26 -11.18
N GLU A 52 1.65 17.99 -10.85
CA GLU A 52 2.45 17.74 -9.65
C GLU A 52 1.63 17.77 -8.37
N ASP A 53 0.74 18.74 -8.25
CA ASP A 53 -0.12 18.90 -7.07
C ASP A 53 -1.11 17.74 -6.94
N GLY A 54 -1.67 17.28 -8.06
CA GLY A 54 -2.57 16.13 -8.08
C GLY A 54 -1.87 14.85 -7.64
N VAL A 55 -0.63 14.65 -8.11
CA VAL A 55 0.17 13.47 -7.74
C VAL A 55 0.49 13.49 -6.24
N LYS A 56 0.87 14.65 -5.69
CA LYS A 56 1.15 14.78 -4.25
C LYS A 56 -0.08 14.49 -3.41
N ARG A 57 -1.22 14.99 -3.83
CA ARG A 57 -2.50 14.77 -3.13
C ARG A 57 -2.86 13.28 -3.13
N GLU A 58 -2.71 12.63 -4.26
CA GLU A 58 -2.99 11.20 -4.39
C GLU A 58 -2.04 10.37 -3.55
N LYS A 59 -0.77 10.74 -3.48
CA LYS A 59 0.21 10.08 -2.63
C LYS A 59 -0.22 10.16 -1.16
N GLN A 60 -0.64 11.33 -0.70
CA GLN A 60 -1.09 11.49 0.68
C GLN A 60 -2.34 10.64 0.97
N LEU A 61 -3.28 10.60 0.02
CA LEU A 61 -4.46 9.75 0.15
C LEU A 61 -4.09 8.26 0.22
N LEU A 62 -3.11 7.83 -0.57
CA LEU A 62 -2.62 6.46 -0.52
C LEU A 62 -2.00 6.14 0.85
N ILE A 63 -1.16 7.02 1.35
CA ILE A 63 -0.54 6.85 2.67
C ILE A 63 -1.62 6.74 3.74
N ASP A 64 -2.60 7.63 3.73
CA ASP A 64 -3.69 7.64 4.72
C ASP A 64 -4.52 6.35 4.63
N PHE A 65 -4.80 5.90 3.40
CA PHE A 65 -5.56 4.67 3.18
C PHE A 65 -4.81 3.45 3.72
N LEU A 66 -3.51 3.35 3.41
CA LEU A 66 -2.71 2.23 3.89
C LEU A 66 -2.58 2.23 5.41
N CYS A 67 -2.34 3.40 6.01
CA CYS A 67 -2.24 3.51 7.46
C CYS A 67 -3.56 3.13 8.14
N SER A 68 -4.67 3.66 7.66
CA SER A 68 -5.99 3.37 8.20
C SER A 68 -6.32 1.88 8.07
N SER A 69 -6.07 1.30 6.90
CA SER A 69 -6.35 -0.11 6.62
C SER A 69 -5.49 -1.05 7.46
N ALA A 70 -4.27 -0.63 7.80
CA ALA A 70 -3.36 -1.41 8.63
C ALA A 70 -3.63 -1.25 10.13
N GLY A 71 -4.65 -0.48 10.51
CA GLY A 71 -5.04 -0.30 11.91
C GLY A 71 -4.38 0.88 12.61
N GLY A 72 -3.79 1.81 11.86
CA GLY A 72 -3.16 2.99 12.41
C GLY A 72 -4.16 4.08 12.81
N PRO A 73 -3.71 5.09 13.57
CA PRO A 73 -4.57 6.17 14.05
C PRO A 73 -4.75 7.28 13.00
N VAL A 74 -5.00 6.90 11.75
CA VAL A 74 -5.16 7.81 10.62
C VAL A 74 -6.55 7.60 10.02
N TYR A 75 -7.24 8.69 9.76
CA TYR A 75 -8.56 8.65 9.16
C TYR A 75 -8.46 8.90 7.65
N TYR A 76 -8.94 7.93 6.86
CA TYR A 76 -8.94 8.05 5.40
C TYR A 76 -10.15 8.87 4.94
N ARG A 77 -9.89 9.97 4.23
CA ARG A 77 -10.94 10.87 3.72
C ARG A 77 -11.16 10.76 2.21
N GLY A 78 -10.50 9.81 1.57
CA GLY A 78 -10.65 9.60 0.14
C GLY A 78 -11.90 8.81 -0.21
N ARG A 79 -12.08 8.57 -1.51
CA ARG A 79 -13.19 7.77 -2.04
C ARG A 79 -12.88 6.28 -1.85
N ASP A 80 -13.93 5.44 -1.87
CA ASP A 80 -13.68 4.01 -1.84
C ASP A 80 -12.94 3.57 -3.10
N MET A 81 -12.31 2.39 -3.03
CA MET A 81 -11.44 1.91 -4.10
C MET A 81 -12.19 1.69 -5.41
N ALA A 82 -13.41 1.19 -5.36
CA ALA A 82 -14.20 0.98 -6.57
C ALA A 82 -14.50 2.30 -7.27
N LEU A 83 -14.89 3.32 -6.49
CA LEU A 83 -15.25 4.62 -7.04
C LEU A 83 -14.05 5.37 -7.62
N CYS A 84 -12.92 5.40 -6.89
CA CYS A 84 -11.77 6.17 -7.34
C CYS A 84 -11.03 5.52 -8.52
N HIS A 85 -11.22 4.21 -8.75
CA HIS A 85 -10.59 3.51 -9.87
C HIS A 85 -11.54 3.27 -11.05
N ARG A 86 -12.82 3.60 -10.88
CA ARG A 86 -13.80 3.40 -11.97
C ARG A 86 -13.42 4.20 -13.21
N GLY A 87 -13.48 3.55 -14.35
CA GLY A 87 -13.16 4.18 -15.63
C GLY A 87 -11.69 4.21 -15.98
N MET A 88 -10.80 3.82 -15.08
CA MET A 88 -9.37 3.76 -15.37
C MET A 88 -9.01 2.58 -16.28
N ARG A 89 -9.90 1.60 -16.36
CA ARG A 89 -9.70 0.39 -17.16
C ARG A 89 -8.42 -0.35 -16.80
N ILE A 90 -8.21 -0.52 -15.51
CA ILE A 90 -7.08 -1.29 -15.01
C ILE A 90 -7.33 -2.76 -15.33
N SER A 91 -6.45 -3.36 -16.15
CA SER A 91 -6.57 -4.74 -16.56
C SER A 91 -5.93 -5.70 -15.56
N GLU A 92 -6.18 -6.99 -15.74
CA GLU A 92 -5.51 -8.02 -14.94
C GLU A 92 -3.99 -7.95 -15.14
N SER A 93 -3.53 -7.69 -16.36
CA SER A 93 -2.11 -7.52 -16.65
C SER A 93 -1.53 -6.33 -15.88
N ASP A 94 -2.23 -5.19 -15.85
CA ASP A 94 -1.83 -4.02 -15.07
C ASP A 94 -1.71 -4.35 -13.59
N TRP A 95 -2.68 -5.12 -13.08
CA TRP A 95 -2.69 -5.55 -11.69
C TRP A 95 -1.47 -6.39 -11.34
N ASN A 96 -1.13 -7.34 -12.21
CA ASN A 96 0.03 -8.20 -11.99
C ASN A 96 1.35 -7.41 -12.01
N VAL A 97 1.46 -6.42 -12.90
CA VAL A 97 2.63 -5.53 -12.94
C VAL A 97 2.73 -4.72 -11.65
N PHE A 98 1.61 -4.20 -11.18
CA PHE A 98 1.56 -3.48 -9.90
C PHE A 98 2.03 -4.37 -8.74
N LEU A 99 1.55 -5.60 -8.65
CA LEU A 99 1.95 -6.53 -7.59
C LEU A 99 3.46 -6.79 -7.60
N GLY A 100 4.07 -6.87 -8.78
CA GLY A 100 5.51 -7.04 -8.90
C GLY A 100 6.28 -5.86 -8.30
N HIS A 101 5.83 -4.64 -8.56
CA HIS A 101 6.44 -3.43 -7.99
C HIS A 101 6.22 -3.37 -6.48
N ALA A 102 5.03 -3.72 -6.02
CA ALA A 102 4.74 -3.74 -4.59
C ALA A 102 5.66 -4.72 -3.86
N ALA A 103 5.85 -5.92 -4.41
CA ALA A 103 6.75 -6.92 -3.85
C ALA A 103 8.20 -6.42 -3.80
N ALA A 104 8.65 -5.76 -4.87
CA ALA A 104 9.99 -5.19 -4.93
C ALA A 104 10.20 -4.11 -3.86
N THR A 105 9.21 -3.26 -3.66
CA THR A 105 9.27 -2.23 -2.63
C THR A 105 9.34 -2.85 -1.22
N LEU A 106 8.49 -3.83 -0.93
CA LEU A 106 8.51 -4.49 0.37
C LEU A 106 9.85 -5.17 0.64
N ALA A 107 10.44 -5.79 -0.39
CA ALA A 107 11.75 -6.42 -0.28
C ALA A 107 12.85 -5.39 -0.02
N LYS A 108 12.79 -4.24 -0.69
CA LYS A 108 13.77 -3.16 -0.50
C LYS A 108 13.82 -2.69 0.94
N PHE A 109 12.68 -2.57 1.59
CA PHE A 109 12.59 -2.14 2.98
C PHE A 109 12.74 -3.28 3.98
N GLN A 110 13.07 -4.48 3.49
CA GLN A 110 13.32 -5.66 4.33
C GLN A 110 12.14 -5.97 5.26
N VAL A 111 10.92 -5.77 4.77
CA VAL A 111 9.73 -6.11 5.52
C VAL A 111 9.71 -7.61 5.79
N PRO A 112 9.49 -8.06 7.04
CA PRO A 112 9.45 -9.48 7.35
C PRO A 112 8.41 -10.22 6.50
N GLU A 113 8.71 -11.46 6.15
CA GLU A 113 7.87 -12.24 5.25
C GLU A 113 6.42 -12.36 5.70
N ALA A 114 6.19 -12.51 7.01
CA ALA A 114 4.83 -12.58 7.56
C ALA A 114 4.03 -11.31 7.29
N GLU A 115 4.65 -10.15 7.49
CA GLU A 115 4.00 -8.86 7.23
C GLU A 115 3.84 -8.62 5.73
N GLN A 116 4.79 -9.07 4.89
CA GLN A 116 4.63 -9.00 3.44
C GLN A 116 3.40 -9.77 2.99
N ARG A 117 3.17 -10.97 3.55
CA ARG A 117 1.99 -11.79 3.21
C ARG A 117 0.69 -11.10 3.63
N GLU A 118 0.67 -10.45 4.79
CA GLU A 118 -0.51 -9.72 5.23
C GLU A 118 -0.82 -8.54 4.31
N VAL A 119 0.20 -7.78 3.90
CA VAL A 119 0.04 -6.66 2.98
C VAL A 119 -0.48 -7.16 1.63
N VAL A 120 0.13 -8.21 1.08
CA VAL A 120 -0.28 -8.78 -0.21
C VAL A 120 -1.71 -9.32 -0.14
N ALA A 121 -2.06 -10.01 0.94
CA ALA A 121 -3.42 -10.53 1.12
C ALA A 121 -4.46 -9.40 1.16
N PHE A 122 -4.15 -8.32 1.87
CA PHE A 122 -5.00 -7.14 1.91
C PHE A 122 -5.17 -6.53 0.51
N VAL A 123 -4.06 -6.31 -0.20
CA VAL A 123 -4.07 -5.74 -1.54
C VAL A 123 -4.85 -6.63 -2.51
N GLN A 124 -4.65 -7.94 -2.46
CA GLN A 124 -5.39 -8.88 -3.31
C GLN A 124 -6.89 -8.83 -3.04
N GLY A 125 -7.29 -8.53 -1.82
CA GLY A 125 -8.69 -8.34 -1.48
C GLY A 125 -9.34 -7.14 -2.17
N LEU A 126 -8.53 -6.18 -2.65
CA LEU A 126 -9.04 -5.00 -3.35
C LEU A 126 -9.14 -5.21 -4.87
N LYS A 127 -8.59 -6.31 -5.38
CA LYS A 127 -8.51 -6.55 -6.84
C LYS A 127 -9.85 -6.38 -7.55
N LYS A 128 -10.91 -6.97 -7.02
CA LYS A 128 -12.23 -6.91 -7.66
C LYS A 128 -12.85 -5.51 -7.68
N GLU A 129 -12.38 -4.61 -6.81
CA GLU A 129 -12.83 -3.22 -6.80
C GLU A 129 -12.04 -2.35 -7.76
N ILE A 130 -10.84 -2.79 -8.15
CA ILE A 130 -9.89 -1.98 -8.93
C ILE A 130 -9.79 -2.47 -10.37
N VAL A 131 -9.71 -3.77 -10.59
CA VAL A 131 -9.60 -4.35 -11.95
C VAL A 131 -10.96 -4.30 -12.65
N GLU A 132 -10.95 -3.85 -13.90
CA GLU A 132 -12.16 -3.74 -14.72
C GLU A 132 -12.21 -4.74 -15.89
#